data_6c1908c43d0f66950691cb2f4c89c2ee
#
_entry.id   6c1908c43d0f66950691cb2f4c89c2ee
#
_cell.length_a   1.000
_cell.length_b   1.000
_cell.length_c   1.000
_cell.angle_alpha   90.00
_cell.angle_beta   90.00
_cell.angle_gamma   90.00
#
_symmetry.space_group_name_H-M   'P 1'
#
loop_
_entity.id
_entity.type
_entity.pdbx_description
1 polymer ?
#
loop_
_entity_poly.entity_id
_entity_poly.type
_entity_poly.pdbx_seq_one_letter_code
_entity_poly.pdbx_strand_id
1 'polypeptide(L)'
;MYTADEKRYDTMRYNRCGRSGLKLPVVSLGLWHNFGDFSLYDNMKQMCFTAFDHGITHFDLANNYGPEYGSAEKHFGLILKEHLSAYRDELIISSKAGFDMWKGPYGNWGSRKYLIASLDQSLKRMGLDYVDIFYHHRMDPETPLEETMGALDQIVKSGKALYVGLSNYDGETMKRAGEILTDLKCPFIINQNSYNIFNRTIEQNGLKQAARECQKGIISFSPLAQGMLTDRYLNGIPEDSRIKTDGRFLNQEKLAPHIEQIKKLNDIATKRGETLAQMALKWVVKDDDVTSVLVGASKPQQILENLKVMEGTGFSEEELRMIDEVVGV
;
A
#
# COMPACT_ATOMS: atom_id res chain seq x y z
N MET A 1 -23.89 17.18 -2.84
CA MET A 1 -23.32 16.46 -1.69
C MET A 1 -23.07 15.02 -2.15
N TYR A 2 -21.94 14.41 -1.86
CA TYR A 2 -21.68 13.01 -2.23
C TYR A 2 -22.51 12.10 -1.33
N THR A 3 -23.10 11.08 -1.94
CA THR A 3 -23.81 9.99 -1.23
C THR A 3 -23.22 8.70 -1.76
N ALA A 4 -22.67 7.88 -0.85
CA ALA A 4 -22.04 6.61 -1.22
C ALA A 4 -23.07 5.59 -1.69
N ASP A 5 -22.68 4.71 -2.60
CA ASP A 5 -23.53 3.60 -3.05
C ASP A 5 -23.88 2.69 -1.85
N GLU A 6 -25.16 2.42 -1.66
CA GLU A 6 -25.65 1.55 -0.58
C GLU A 6 -25.14 0.10 -0.72
N LYS A 7 -24.87 -0.35 -1.94
CA LYS A 7 -24.38 -1.69 -2.27
C LYS A 7 -22.87 -1.81 -2.29
N ARG A 8 -22.12 -0.78 -1.85
CA ARG A 8 -20.66 -0.73 -1.93
C ARG A 8 -19.93 -1.93 -1.29
N TYR A 9 -20.57 -2.61 -0.35
CA TYR A 9 -20.00 -3.76 0.35
C TYR A 9 -20.33 -5.13 -0.25
N ASP A 10 -21.28 -5.19 -1.22
CA ASP A 10 -21.86 -6.46 -1.69
C ASP A 10 -20.85 -7.35 -2.42
N THR A 11 -19.87 -6.76 -3.10
CA THR A 11 -18.90 -7.48 -3.94
C THR A 11 -17.48 -7.51 -3.38
N MET A 12 -17.14 -6.62 -2.44
CA MET A 12 -15.79 -6.54 -1.88
C MET A 12 -15.53 -7.65 -0.86
N ARG A 13 -14.44 -8.38 -1.05
CA ARG A 13 -13.93 -9.32 -0.05
C ARG A 13 -13.08 -8.58 0.98
N TYR A 14 -13.32 -8.85 2.27
CA TYR A 14 -12.59 -8.30 3.39
C TYR A 14 -11.83 -9.37 4.13
N ASN A 15 -10.51 -9.24 4.22
CA ASN A 15 -9.62 -10.18 4.91
C ASN A 15 -9.25 -9.65 6.29
N ARG A 16 -9.21 -10.53 7.29
CA ARG A 16 -8.78 -10.16 8.63
C ARG A 16 -7.28 -9.81 8.64
N CYS A 17 -6.94 -8.72 9.29
CA CYS A 17 -5.55 -8.28 9.43
C CYS A 17 -4.87 -9.04 10.58
N GLY A 18 -4.21 -10.15 10.24
CA GLY A 18 -3.63 -11.05 11.23
C GLY A 18 -4.65 -11.52 12.27
N ARG A 19 -4.25 -11.55 13.53
CA ARG A 19 -5.13 -11.88 14.69
C ARG A 19 -5.73 -10.62 15.32
N SER A 20 -6.08 -9.62 14.54
CA SER A 20 -6.76 -8.43 15.04
C SER A 20 -8.26 -8.44 14.75
N GLY A 21 -9.01 -7.49 15.32
CA GLY A 21 -10.41 -7.26 14.97
C GLY A 21 -10.60 -6.57 13.61
N LEU A 22 -9.53 -5.93 13.09
CA LEU A 22 -9.60 -5.15 11.87
C LEU A 22 -9.66 -6.05 10.63
N LYS A 23 -10.51 -5.68 9.67
CA LYS A 23 -10.54 -6.25 8.32
C LYS A 23 -10.15 -5.20 7.31
N LEU A 24 -9.38 -5.57 6.32
CA LEU A 24 -9.05 -4.73 5.17
C LEU A 24 -9.71 -5.28 3.90
N PRO A 25 -10.13 -4.41 2.97
CA PRO A 25 -10.56 -4.85 1.65
C PRO A 25 -9.38 -5.53 0.94
N VAL A 26 -9.66 -6.52 0.10
CA VAL A 26 -8.59 -7.21 -0.66
C VAL A 26 -7.82 -6.25 -1.56
N VAL A 27 -8.46 -5.16 -1.99
CA VAL A 27 -7.83 -4.03 -2.69
C VAL A 27 -7.94 -2.78 -1.84
N SER A 28 -6.81 -2.11 -1.59
CA SER A 28 -6.70 -0.82 -0.90
C SER A 28 -6.20 0.25 -1.86
N LEU A 29 -6.57 1.51 -1.66
CA LEU A 29 -6.14 2.62 -2.51
C LEU A 29 -4.94 3.34 -1.91
N GLY A 30 -3.81 3.34 -2.64
CA GLY A 30 -2.60 4.09 -2.29
C GLY A 30 -2.59 5.48 -2.92
N LEU A 31 -2.37 6.51 -2.10
CA LEU A 31 -2.48 7.91 -2.49
C LEU A 31 -1.10 8.57 -2.72
N TRP A 32 -0.18 7.86 -3.36
CA TRP A 32 1.20 8.34 -3.46
C TRP A 32 1.39 9.44 -4.54
N HIS A 33 1.34 9.08 -5.84
CA HIS A 33 1.77 9.98 -6.92
C HIS A 33 0.68 10.92 -7.45
N ASN A 34 -0.56 10.46 -7.50
CA ASN A 34 -1.64 11.14 -8.20
C ASN A 34 -2.54 11.97 -7.27
N PHE A 35 -2.03 12.26 -6.06
CA PHE A 35 -2.71 13.04 -5.02
C PHE A 35 -1.91 14.30 -4.60
N GLY A 36 -0.86 14.66 -5.33
CA GLY A 36 -0.05 15.84 -5.08
C GLY A 36 -0.61 17.13 -5.70
N ASP A 37 0.11 18.23 -5.46
CA ASP A 37 -0.29 19.59 -5.89
C ASP A 37 -0.38 19.75 -7.42
N PHE A 38 0.23 18.85 -8.20
CA PHE A 38 0.16 18.86 -9.67
C PHE A 38 -0.99 18.01 -10.23
N SER A 39 -1.80 17.39 -9.39
CA SER A 39 -2.93 16.57 -9.80
C SER A 39 -4.24 17.37 -9.79
N LEU A 40 -5.16 17.05 -10.70
CA LEU A 40 -6.46 17.70 -10.72
C LEU A 40 -7.31 17.25 -9.53
N TYR A 41 -7.77 18.18 -8.71
CA TYR A 41 -8.57 17.90 -7.52
C TYR A 41 -9.83 17.08 -7.81
N ASP A 42 -10.54 17.40 -8.89
CA ASP A 42 -11.74 16.65 -9.28
C ASP A 42 -11.43 15.18 -9.63
N ASN A 43 -10.28 14.91 -10.24
CA ASN A 43 -9.87 13.53 -10.52
C ASN A 43 -9.52 12.76 -9.24
N MET A 44 -8.79 13.40 -8.31
CA MET A 44 -8.51 12.82 -6.98
C MET A 44 -9.82 12.48 -6.24
N LYS A 45 -10.75 13.40 -6.21
CA LYS A 45 -12.07 13.25 -5.63
C LYS A 45 -12.84 12.09 -6.25
N GLN A 46 -12.91 12.02 -7.59
CA GLN A 46 -13.59 10.93 -8.29
C GLN A 46 -12.94 9.57 -8.04
N MET A 47 -11.62 9.50 -7.93
CA MET A 47 -10.93 8.26 -7.54
C MET A 47 -11.33 7.80 -6.14
N CYS A 48 -11.43 8.72 -5.16
CA CYS A 48 -11.88 8.39 -3.81
C CYS A 48 -13.34 7.90 -3.80
N PHE A 49 -14.22 8.57 -4.54
CA PHE A 49 -15.64 8.17 -4.64
C PHE A 49 -15.76 6.79 -5.30
N THR A 50 -15.15 6.60 -6.46
CA THR A 50 -15.15 5.30 -7.15
C THR A 50 -14.61 4.19 -6.26
N ALA A 51 -13.53 4.43 -5.53
CA ALA A 51 -12.98 3.46 -4.60
C ALA A 51 -13.99 3.09 -3.51
N PHE A 52 -14.56 4.08 -2.84
CA PHE A 52 -15.48 3.84 -1.74
C PHE A 52 -16.81 3.23 -2.20
N ASP A 53 -17.38 3.68 -3.34
CA ASP A 53 -18.60 3.11 -3.93
C ASP A 53 -18.46 1.64 -4.35
N HIS A 54 -17.23 1.12 -4.42
CA HIS A 54 -16.93 -0.28 -4.72
C HIS A 54 -16.28 -1.02 -3.54
N GLY A 55 -16.43 -0.51 -2.32
CA GLY A 55 -16.02 -1.20 -1.09
C GLY A 55 -14.54 -1.07 -0.73
N ILE A 56 -13.75 -0.24 -1.41
CA ILE A 56 -12.41 0.11 -0.95
C ILE A 56 -12.56 1.08 0.23
N THR A 57 -12.45 0.54 1.44
CA THR A 57 -12.54 1.34 2.68
C THR A 57 -11.19 1.82 3.17
N HIS A 58 -10.07 1.26 2.69
CA HIS A 58 -8.73 1.61 3.13
C HIS A 58 -8.02 2.55 2.16
N PHE A 59 -7.65 3.73 2.68
CA PHE A 59 -6.89 4.79 2.01
C PHE A 59 -5.53 4.93 2.69
N ASP A 60 -4.46 4.67 1.92
CA ASP A 60 -3.11 4.59 2.45
C ASP A 60 -2.26 5.79 2.01
N LEU A 61 -1.79 6.54 2.98
CA LEU A 61 -0.97 7.74 2.82
C LEU A 61 0.42 7.58 3.47
N ALA A 62 1.22 8.63 3.37
CA ALA A 62 2.41 8.87 4.18
C ALA A 62 2.67 10.38 4.26
N ASN A 63 3.41 10.79 5.29
CA ASN A 63 3.71 12.21 5.51
C ASN A 63 4.43 12.87 4.32
N ASN A 64 5.23 12.12 3.57
CA ASN A 64 6.00 12.61 2.42
C ASN A 64 5.36 12.30 1.06
N TYR A 65 4.09 11.83 1.01
CA TYR A 65 3.41 11.54 -0.25
C TYR A 65 2.93 12.81 -0.95
N GLY A 66 2.88 12.68 -2.30
CA GLY A 66 2.59 13.75 -3.23
C GLY A 66 3.82 14.62 -3.53
N PRO A 67 4.03 15.09 -4.73
CA PRO A 67 4.82 16.29 -4.96
C PRO A 67 3.90 17.50 -4.70
N GLU A 68 4.21 18.38 -3.75
CA GLU A 68 5.22 18.42 -2.70
C GLU A 68 4.89 17.52 -1.51
N TYR A 69 5.89 17.29 -0.62
CA TYR A 69 5.70 16.45 0.57
C TYR A 69 4.56 16.94 1.45
N GLY A 70 3.65 16.02 1.80
CA GLY A 70 2.45 16.31 2.59
C GLY A 70 1.25 16.74 1.77
N SER A 71 1.39 16.99 0.46
CA SER A 71 0.28 17.44 -0.38
C SER A 71 -0.80 16.36 -0.55
N ALA A 72 -0.43 15.09 -0.60
CA ALA A 72 -1.40 14.00 -0.65
C ALA A 72 -2.32 13.98 0.59
N GLU A 73 -1.75 14.11 1.78
CA GLU A 73 -2.54 14.21 3.02
C GLU A 73 -3.43 15.46 3.06
N LYS A 74 -2.92 16.59 2.57
CA LYS A 74 -3.68 17.84 2.48
C LYS A 74 -4.90 17.71 1.55
N HIS A 75 -4.71 17.17 0.33
CA HIS A 75 -5.79 17.02 -0.62
C HIS A 75 -6.81 15.95 -0.16
N PHE A 76 -6.34 14.82 0.37
CA PHE A 76 -7.23 13.83 0.93
C PHE A 76 -8.03 14.37 2.12
N GLY A 77 -7.40 15.17 3.00
CA GLY A 77 -8.07 15.86 4.10
C GLY A 77 -9.20 16.80 3.62
N LEU A 78 -9.00 17.52 2.51
CA LEU A 78 -10.06 18.32 1.89
C LEU A 78 -11.21 17.46 1.37
N ILE A 79 -10.91 16.38 0.64
CA ILE A 79 -11.91 15.43 0.13
C ILE A 79 -12.70 14.82 1.31
N LEU A 80 -11.99 14.41 2.35
CA LEU A 80 -12.60 13.83 3.54
C LEU A 80 -13.55 14.83 4.21
N LYS A 81 -13.08 16.05 4.48
CA LYS A 81 -13.88 17.09 5.12
C LYS A 81 -15.12 17.47 4.33
N GLU A 82 -14.99 17.62 3.01
CA GLU A 82 -16.06 18.15 2.17
C GLU A 82 -17.07 17.07 1.75
N HIS A 83 -16.65 15.80 1.67
CA HIS A 83 -17.44 14.78 1.01
C HIS A 83 -17.57 13.46 1.76
N LEU A 84 -16.55 13.05 2.54
CA LEU A 84 -16.50 11.73 3.16
C LEU A 84 -16.59 11.77 4.70
N SER A 85 -16.74 12.95 5.31
CA SER A 85 -16.77 13.09 6.78
C SER A 85 -17.89 12.29 7.44
N ALA A 86 -19.05 12.15 6.79
CA ALA A 86 -20.16 11.35 7.28
C ALA A 86 -19.86 9.84 7.33
N TYR A 87 -18.81 9.40 6.63
CA TYR A 87 -18.40 7.99 6.51
C TYR A 87 -17.09 7.70 7.26
N ARG A 88 -16.58 8.65 8.10
CA ARG A 88 -15.27 8.48 8.78
C ARG A 88 -15.15 7.13 9.50
N ASP A 89 -16.20 6.67 10.14
CA ASP A 89 -16.22 5.43 10.92
C ASP A 89 -16.26 4.17 10.05
N GLU A 90 -16.55 4.32 8.76
CA GLU A 90 -16.50 3.24 7.76
C GLU A 90 -15.16 3.20 7.03
N LEU A 91 -14.31 4.22 7.16
CA LEU A 91 -13.03 4.35 6.50
C LEU A 91 -11.89 3.90 7.41
N ILE A 92 -10.90 3.26 6.79
CA ILE A 92 -9.60 2.98 7.39
C ILE A 92 -8.60 3.92 6.73
N ILE A 93 -8.07 4.84 7.51
CA ILE A 93 -7.10 5.82 7.05
C ILE A 93 -5.75 5.50 7.66
N SER A 94 -4.75 5.24 6.83
CA SER A 94 -3.39 5.01 7.30
C SER A 94 -2.44 6.10 6.83
N SER A 95 -1.45 6.42 7.69
CA SER A 95 -0.32 7.25 7.31
C SER A 95 0.98 6.70 7.88
N LYS A 96 2.13 7.24 7.43
CA LYS A 96 3.46 6.71 7.71
C LYS A 96 4.47 7.84 7.89
N ALA A 97 5.53 7.57 8.66
CA ALA A 97 6.74 8.40 8.70
C ALA A 97 8.00 7.53 8.77
N GLY A 98 9.09 7.97 8.15
CA GLY A 98 10.37 7.24 8.10
C GLY A 98 11.31 7.69 6.99
N PHE A 99 10.80 8.41 5.99
CA PHE A 99 11.60 9.03 4.93
C PHE A 99 11.73 10.54 5.13
N ASP A 100 12.60 11.18 4.34
CA ASP A 100 12.83 12.63 4.41
C ASP A 100 11.50 13.41 4.31
N MET A 101 11.32 14.34 5.24
CA MET A 101 10.17 15.22 5.29
C MET A 101 10.54 16.68 5.42
N TRP A 102 11.59 17.00 6.20
CA TRP A 102 12.16 18.35 6.32
C TRP A 102 13.67 18.29 6.51
N LYS A 103 14.34 19.41 6.27
CA LYS A 103 15.80 19.53 6.35
C LYS A 103 16.31 19.44 7.78
N GLY A 104 17.56 18.98 7.93
CA GLY A 104 18.26 18.90 9.22
C GLY A 104 18.13 17.53 9.89
N PRO A 105 18.66 17.37 11.10
CA PRO A 105 18.86 16.05 11.72
C PRO A 105 17.61 15.41 12.31
N TYR A 106 16.47 16.08 12.25
CA TYR A 106 15.22 15.62 12.89
C TYR A 106 14.08 15.33 11.92
N GLY A 107 14.34 15.36 10.62
CA GLY A 107 13.32 15.26 9.58
C GLY A 107 13.25 13.92 8.85
N ASN A 108 13.83 12.85 9.43
CA ASN A 108 13.97 11.54 8.77
C ASN A 108 14.07 10.41 9.79
N TRP A 109 13.96 9.15 9.35
CA TRP A 109 14.21 7.90 10.06
C TRP A 109 13.20 7.57 11.17
N GLY A 110 13.67 6.97 12.28
CA GLY A 110 12.82 6.30 13.28
C GLY A 110 12.86 6.90 14.68
N SER A 111 13.52 8.06 14.89
CA SER A 111 13.58 8.63 16.22
C SER A 111 12.21 8.98 16.79
N ARG A 112 12.04 8.86 18.11
CA ARG A 112 10.82 9.25 18.84
C ARG A 112 10.37 10.68 18.47
N LYS A 113 11.34 11.61 18.42
CA LYS A 113 11.06 13.00 18.06
C LYS A 113 10.44 13.12 16.68
N TYR A 114 11.01 12.43 15.69
CA TYR A 114 10.55 12.50 14.30
C TYR A 114 9.17 11.86 14.13
N LEU A 115 8.95 10.65 14.68
CA LEU A 115 7.69 9.92 14.51
C LEU A 115 6.49 10.65 15.11
N ILE A 116 6.63 11.15 16.35
CA ILE A 116 5.54 11.89 17.03
C ILE A 116 5.25 13.20 16.30
N ALA A 117 6.28 13.99 15.98
CA ALA A 117 6.10 15.24 15.25
C ALA A 117 5.49 15.03 13.85
N SER A 118 5.89 13.97 13.15
CA SER A 118 5.36 13.61 11.83
C SER A 118 3.87 13.29 11.90
N LEU A 119 3.43 12.48 12.85
CA LEU A 119 2.01 12.16 12.97
C LEU A 119 1.19 13.40 13.35
N ASP A 120 1.67 14.25 14.24
CA ASP A 120 0.99 15.50 14.59
C ASP A 120 0.79 16.41 13.37
N GLN A 121 1.80 16.50 12.52
CA GLN A 121 1.70 17.24 11.26
C GLN A 121 0.74 16.56 10.26
N SER A 122 0.76 15.23 10.17
CA SER A 122 -0.13 14.44 9.30
C SER A 122 -1.60 14.63 9.70
N LEU A 123 -1.92 14.50 10.98
CA LEU A 123 -3.26 14.74 11.51
C LEU A 123 -3.75 16.16 11.20
N LYS A 124 -2.87 17.16 11.39
CA LYS A 124 -3.19 18.57 11.06
C LYS A 124 -3.46 18.75 9.56
N ARG A 125 -2.68 18.14 8.67
CA ARG A 125 -2.89 18.22 7.21
C ARG A 125 -4.21 17.59 6.79
N MET A 126 -4.53 16.42 7.36
CA MET A 126 -5.76 15.69 7.05
C MET A 126 -7.00 16.22 7.78
N GLY A 127 -6.84 17.05 8.82
CA GLY A 127 -7.96 17.52 9.65
C GLY A 127 -8.59 16.40 10.48
N LEU A 128 -7.77 15.48 10.98
CA LEU A 128 -8.17 14.30 11.75
C LEU A 128 -7.64 14.37 13.19
N ASP A 129 -8.38 13.77 14.12
CA ASP A 129 -7.93 13.55 15.49
C ASP A 129 -7.05 12.30 15.62
N TYR A 130 -7.28 11.30 14.77
CA TYR A 130 -6.53 10.04 14.74
C TYR A 130 -6.51 9.43 13.34
N VAL A 131 -5.51 8.56 13.10
CA VAL A 131 -5.48 7.61 11.98
C VAL A 131 -5.80 6.20 12.50
N ASP A 132 -6.33 5.35 11.62
CA ASP A 132 -6.63 3.96 12.00
C ASP A 132 -5.35 3.15 12.14
N ILE A 133 -4.40 3.31 11.20
CA ILE A 133 -3.09 2.65 11.26
C ILE A 133 -1.98 3.67 11.04
N PHE A 134 -1.01 3.71 11.96
CA PHE A 134 0.21 4.48 11.76
C PHE A 134 1.41 3.56 11.57
N TYR A 135 2.15 3.76 10.47
CA TYR A 135 3.31 2.93 10.13
C TYR A 135 4.63 3.63 10.42
N HIS A 136 5.60 2.88 10.98
CA HIS A 136 7.00 3.22 10.76
C HIS A 136 7.37 2.81 9.33
N HIS A 137 7.74 3.77 8.49
CA HIS A 137 7.80 3.61 7.03
C HIS A 137 8.97 2.77 6.54
N ARG A 138 10.07 2.75 7.29
CA ARG A 138 11.24 1.89 7.05
C ARG A 138 12.05 1.70 8.32
N MET A 139 12.70 0.55 8.46
CA MET A 139 13.61 0.28 9.56
C MET A 139 14.75 1.31 9.57
N ASP A 140 15.04 1.86 10.76
CA ASP A 140 16.15 2.77 10.99
C ASP A 140 17.34 1.97 11.51
N PRO A 141 18.49 1.91 10.80
CA PRO A 141 19.63 1.11 11.22
C PRO A 141 20.42 1.71 12.39
N GLU A 142 20.21 3.00 12.71
CA GLU A 142 20.98 3.72 13.71
C GLU A 142 20.20 3.98 15.01
N THR A 143 18.87 4.12 14.93
CA THR A 143 18.02 4.30 16.12
C THR A 143 17.74 2.95 16.78
N PRO A 144 17.94 2.81 18.10
CA PRO A 144 17.55 1.59 18.81
C PRO A 144 16.10 1.23 18.56
N LEU A 145 15.83 -0.04 18.23
CA LEU A 145 14.49 -0.50 17.90
C LEU A 145 13.49 -0.24 19.02
N GLU A 146 13.95 -0.31 20.26
CA GLU A 146 13.17 -0.03 21.48
C GLU A 146 12.68 1.43 21.53
N GLU A 147 13.48 2.40 21.04
CA GLU A 147 13.07 3.81 20.95
C GLU A 147 11.95 3.98 19.91
N THR A 148 12.14 3.41 18.72
CA THR A 148 11.17 3.48 17.65
C THR A 148 9.86 2.81 18.05
N MET A 149 9.90 1.60 18.61
CA MET A 149 8.69 0.89 19.07
C MET A 149 8.03 1.59 20.25
N GLY A 150 8.81 2.15 21.17
CA GLY A 150 8.29 2.98 22.26
C GLY A 150 7.65 4.28 21.77
N ALA A 151 8.07 4.84 20.64
CA ALA A 151 7.40 5.98 20.01
C ALA A 151 6.02 5.58 19.44
N LEU A 152 5.93 4.43 18.76
CA LEU A 152 4.67 3.89 18.24
C LEU A 152 3.68 3.59 19.37
N ASP A 153 4.15 3.00 20.45
CA ASP A 153 3.33 2.75 21.65
C ASP A 153 2.79 4.05 22.26
N GLN A 154 3.64 5.08 22.39
CA GLN A 154 3.22 6.40 22.86
C GLN A 154 2.16 7.03 21.95
N ILE A 155 2.29 6.88 20.64
CA ILE A 155 1.31 7.37 19.66
C ILE A 155 -0.06 6.72 19.89
N VAL A 156 -0.10 5.40 20.06
CA VAL A 156 -1.36 4.68 20.35
C VAL A 156 -1.94 5.10 21.70
N LYS A 157 -1.13 5.13 22.76
CA LYS A 157 -1.58 5.54 24.11
C LYS A 157 -2.09 6.97 24.16
N SER A 158 -1.62 7.84 23.27
CA SER A 158 -2.14 9.22 23.14
C SER A 158 -3.45 9.32 22.34
N GLY A 159 -3.97 8.21 21.82
CA GLY A 159 -5.20 8.16 21.02
C GLY A 159 -5.05 8.67 19.58
N LYS A 160 -3.82 8.91 19.09
CA LYS A 160 -3.57 9.46 17.74
C LYS A 160 -3.50 8.39 16.64
N ALA A 161 -3.40 7.11 17.04
CA ALA A 161 -3.56 5.97 16.15
C ALA A 161 -4.25 4.83 16.90
N LEU A 162 -5.09 4.05 16.18
CA LEU A 162 -5.75 2.88 16.78
C LEU A 162 -4.84 1.65 16.74
N TYR A 163 -4.10 1.50 15.67
CA TYR A 163 -3.18 0.39 15.41
C TYR A 163 -1.84 0.91 14.89
N VAL A 164 -0.81 0.08 14.99
CA VAL A 164 0.47 0.35 14.37
C VAL A 164 0.81 -0.72 13.33
N GLY A 165 1.56 -0.30 12.33
CA GLY A 165 2.16 -1.14 11.31
C GLY A 165 3.65 -0.86 11.16
N LEU A 166 4.35 -1.79 10.53
CA LEU A 166 5.73 -1.64 10.12
C LEU A 166 5.80 -1.71 8.59
N SER A 167 6.76 -1.03 7.98
CA SER A 167 6.95 -1.08 6.53
C SER A 167 8.42 -1.25 6.18
N ASN A 168 8.71 -2.04 5.14
CA ASN A 168 10.07 -2.34 4.70
C ASN A 168 10.95 -3.01 5.78
N TYR A 169 10.36 -3.80 6.64
CA TYR A 169 11.04 -4.67 7.59
C TYR A 169 11.23 -6.07 6.98
N ASP A 170 12.32 -6.75 7.29
CA ASP A 170 12.49 -8.18 7.06
C ASP A 170 11.87 -9.01 8.18
N GLY A 171 11.92 -10.34 8.05
CA GLY A 171 11.30 -11.24 9.01
C GLY A 171 11.91 -11.19 10.40
N GLU A 172 13.22 -11.13 10.50
CA GLU A 172 13.96 -11.11 11.77
C GLU A 172 13.67 -9.83 12.55
N THR A 173 13.83 -8.68 11.89
CA THR A 173 13.61 -7.36 12.51
C THR A 173 12.13 -7.16 12.84
N MET A 174 11.20 -7.63 11.99
CA MET A 174 9.77 -7.59 12.29
C MET A 174 9.41 -8.42 13.53
N LYS A 175 9.98 -9.63 13.71
CA LYS A 175 9.75 -10.46 14.90
C LYS A 175 10.22 -9.76 16.16
N ARG A 176 11.45 -9.24 16.17
CA ARG A 176 12.02 -8.50 17.30
C ARG A 176 11.18 -7.26 17.66
N ALA A 177 10.79 -6.47 16.65
CA ALA A 177 9.90 -5.33 16.86
C ALA A 177 8.54 -5.76 17.42
N GLY A 178 8.01 -6.88 16.93
CA GLY A 178 6.74 -7.47 17.40
C GLY A 178 6.79 -7.94 18.86
N GLU A 179 7.92 -8.49 19.32
CA GLU A 179 8.16 -8.85 20.71
C GLU A 179 8.12 -7.59 21.61
N ILE A 180 8.86 -6.54 21.26
CA ILE A 180 8.87 -5.27 22.00
C ILE A 180 7.45 -4.67 22.06
N LEU A 181 6.74 -4.62 20.94
CA LEU A 181 5.38 -4.08 20.89
C LEU A 181 4.39 -4.93 21.67
N THR A 182 4.59 -6.26 21.76
CA THR A 182 3.78 -7.16 22.56
C THR A 182 3.99 -6.91 24.05
N ASP A 183 5.23 -6.75 24.51
CA ASP A 183 5.58 -6.41 25.90
C ASP A 183 4.99 -5.07 26.30
N LEU A 184 4.96 -4.09 25.40
CA LEU A 184 4.33 -2.78 25.57
C LEU A 184 2.80 -2.84 25.51
N LYS A 185 2.20 -3.98 25.11
CA LYS A 185 0.77 -4.15 24.79
C LYS A 185 0.28 -3.21 23.70
N CYS A 186 1.18 -2.82 22.79
CA CYS A 186 0.87 -1.98 21.65
C CYS A 186 0.26 -2.81 20.51
N PRO A 187 -0.87 -2.40 19.89
CA PRO A 187 -1.58 -3.18 18.89
C PRO A 187 -0.89 -3.13 17.51
N PHE A 188 0.21 -3.86 17.36
CA PHE A 188 0.87 -4.10 16.08
C PHE A 188 0.12 -5.18 15.28
N ILE A 189 -0.34 -4.85 14.06
CA ILE A 189 -1.23 -5.75 13.32
C ILE A 189 -0.75 -6.10 11.91
N ILE A 190 0.12 -5.31 11.28
CA ILE A 190 0.39 -5.43 9.84
C ILE A 190 1.79 -4.98 9.46
N ASN A 191 2.36 -5.65 8.44
CA ASN A 191 3.58 -5.19 7.78
C ASN A 191 3.31 -4.83 6.30
N GLN A 192 3.83 -3.68 5.84
CA GLN A 192 3.66 -3.21 4.47
C GLN A 192 4.99 -3.29 3.71
N ASN A 193 5.04 -4.14 2.66
CA ASN A 193 6.24 -4.36 1.87
C ASN A 193 5.95 -4.39 0.37
N SER A 194 6.98 -4.11 -0.44
CA SER A 194 6.92 -4.34 -1.88
C SER A 194 6.83 -5.83 -2.17
N TYR A 195 5.80 -6.23 -2.94
CA TYR A 195 5.65 -7.60 -3.38
C TYR A 195 4.89 -7.66 -4.70
N ASN A 196 5.48 -8.32 -5.68
CA ASN A 196 4.91 -8.55 -7.01
C ASN A 196 5.68 -9.69 -7.69
N ILE A 197 5.27 -10.10 -8.88
CA ILE A 197 5.88 -11.19 -9.64
C ILE A 197 7.40 -11.00 -9.83
N PHE A 198 7.88 -9.76 -10.03
CA PHE A 198 9.31 -9.46 -10.20
C PHE A 198 10.06 -9.21 -8.89
N ASN A 199 9.37 -8.86 -7.82
CA ASN A 199 9.97 -8.63 -6.50
C ASN A 199 9.38 -9.58 -5.47
N ARG A 200 10.09 -10.65 -5.18
CA ARG A 200 9.72 -11.70 -4.22
C ARG A 200 10.54 -11.67 -2.93
N THR A 201 11.16 -10.54 -2.62
CA THR A 201 12.03 -10.38 -1.44
C THR A 201 11.39 -10.87 -0.16
N ILE A 202 10.08 -10.64 0.04
CA ILE A 202 9.38 -11.07 1.27
C ILE A 202 9.23 -12.60 1.41
N GLU A 203 9.38 -13.35 0.33
CA GLU A 203 9.42 -14.82 0.36
C GLU A 203 10.79 -15.32 0.83
N GLN A 204 11.86 -14.56 0.56
CA GLN A 204 13.25 -14.95 0.77
C GLN A 204 13.84 -14.40 2.08
N ASN A 205 13.40 -13.22 2.54
CA ASN A 205 13.90 -12.54 3.75
C ASN A 205 13.18 -12.95 5.05
N GLY A 206 12.38 -14.03 5.01
CA GLY A 206 11.68 -14.57 6.15
C GLY A 206 10.42 -13.82 6.57
N LEU A 207 10.01 -12.73 5.87
CA LEU A 207 8.87 -11.90 6.30
C LEU A 207 7.55 -12.66 6.27
N LYS A 208 7.25 -13.41 5.19
CA LYS A 208 6.00 -14.20 5.10
C LYS A 208 5.90 -15.21 6.22
N GLN A 209 6.99 -15.92 6.52
CA GLN A 209 7.04 -16.85 7.62
C GLN A 209 6.84 -16.17 8.97
N ALA A 210 7.57 -15.08 9.23
CA ALA A 210 7.47 -14.32 10.47
C ALA A 210 6.05 -13.75 10.67
N ALA A 211 5.42 -13.24 9.61
CA ALA A 211 4.05 -12.74 9.67
C ALA A 211 3.03 -13.83 10.05
N ARG A 212 3.15 -15.05 9.49
CA ARG A 212 2.33 -16.20 9.88
C ARG A 212 2.54 -16.57 11.34
N GLU A 213 3.80 -16.73 11.78
CA GLU A 213 4.15 -17.10 13.15
C GLU A 213 3.67 -16.08 14.18
N CYS A 214 3.84 -14.78 13.88
CA CYS A 214 3.40 -13.69 14.73
C CYS A 214 1.92 -13.32 14.55
N GLN A 215 1.22 -13.98 13.63
CA GLN A 215 -0.18 -13.71 13.29
C GLN A 215 -0.44 -12.24 12.92
N LYS A 216 0.41 -11.68 12.04
CA LYS A 216 0.30 -10.33 11.50
C LYS A 216 -0.15 -10.37 10.04
N GLY A 217 -0.86 -9.33 9.61
CA GLY A 217 -1.19 -9.16 8.20
C GLY A 217 0.01 -8.69 7.38
N ILE A 218 -0.06 -8.90 6.07
CA ILE A 218 0.83 -8.28 5.09
C ILE A 218 -0.01 -7.47 4.12
N ILE A 219 0.38 -6.23 3.86
CA ILE A 219 -0.16 -5.44 2.76
C ILE A 219 0.95 -5.16 1.75
N SER A 220 0.66 -5.45 0.47
CA SER A 220 1.64 -5.33 -0.60
C SER A 220 1.51 -3.99 -1.31
N PHE A 221 2.59 -3.23 -1.42
CA PHE A 221 2.65 -2.07 -2.30
C PHE A 221 3.42 -2.39 -3.61
N SER A 222 3.25 -1.54 -4.64
CA SER A 222 3.79 -1.75 -5.99
C SER A 222 3.45 -3.12 -6.61
N PRO A 223 2.21 -3.62 -6.49
CA PRO A 223 1.86 -4.95 -6.96
C PRO A 223 1.99 -5.10 -8.49
N LEU A 224 1.89 -3.98 -9.22
CA LEU A 224 2.07 -3.92 -10.67
C LEU A 224 3.49 -3.49 -11.10
N ALA A 225 4.48 -3.57 -10.21
CA ALA A 225 5.88 -3.24 -10.48
C ALA A 225 6.03 -1.89 -11.22
N GLN A 226 5.45 -0.81 -10.70
CA GLN A 226 5.44 0.54 -11.29
C GLN A 226 4.75 0.62 -12.67
N GLY A 227 3.89 -0.34 -12.99
CA GLY A 227 3.18 -0.44 -14.26
C GLY A 227 3.82 -1.41 -15.27
N MET A 228 4.95 -2.05 -14.96
CA MET A 228 5.56 -3.07 -15.81
C MET A 228 4.67 -4.30 -16.00
N LEU A 229 3.92 -4.68 -14.98
CA LEU A 229 2.97 -5.79 -15.00
C LEU A 229 1.58 -5.35 -15.51
N THR A 230 1.59 -4.60 -16.62
CA THR A 230 0.39 -4.19 -17.36
C THR A 230 0.68 -4.32 -18.86
N ASP A 231 -0.32 -4.14 -19.71
CA ASP A 231 -0.19 -4.09 -21.16
C ASP A 231 0.56 -2.86 -21.70
N ARG A 232 0.81 -1.89 -20.84
CA ARG A 232 1.33 -0.56 -21.17
C ARG A 232 2.66 -0.57 -21.92
N TYR A 233 3.53 -1.56 -21.63
CA TYR A 233 4.87 -1.66 -22.21
C TYR A 233 5.02 -2.76 -23.27
N LEU A 234 3.95 -3.44 -23.67
CA LEU A 234 3.99 -4.51 -24.67
C LEU A 234 4.41 -4.00 -26.06
N ASN A 235 4.00 -2.78 -26.42
CA ASN A 235 4.22 -2.18 -27.73
C ASN A 235 5.19 -0.97 -27.70
N GLY A 236 6.04 -0.89 -26.68
CA GLY A 236 7.00 0.22 -26.51
C GLY A 236 6.71 1.06 -25.27
N ILE A 237 7.39 2.21 -25.17
CA ILE A 237 7.28 3.11 -24.01
C ILE A 237 6.32 4.26 -24.36
N PRO A 238 5.12 4.35 -23.76
CA PRO A 238 4.17 5.44 -24.00
C PRO A 238 4.73 6.79 -23.53
N GLU A 239 4.36 7.88 -24.23
CA GLU A 239 4.80 9.23 -23.90
C GLU A 239 4.31 9.71 -22.51
N ASP A 240 3.14 9.26 -22.09
CA ASP A 240 2.56 9.54 -20.77
C ASP A 240 3.03 8.56 -19.67
N SER A 241 4.02 7.70 -19.97
CA SER A 241 4.55 6.72 -19.02
C SER A 241 5.41 7.39 -17.93
N ARG A 242 5.52 6.73 -16.77
CA ARG A 242 6.44 7.16 -15.69
C ARG A 242 7.89 7.25 -16.14
N ILE A 243 8.31 6.44 -17.10
CA ILE A 243 9.66 6.49 -17.67
C ILE A 243 9.91 7.86 -18.33
N LYS A 244 8.92 8.40 -19.01
CA LYS A 244 9.02 9.67 -19.73
C LYS A 244 8.74 10.89 -18.83
N THR A 245 7.86 10.76 -17.83
CA THR A 245 7.38 11.88 -17.01
C THR A 245 8.14 12.07 -15.71
N ASP A 246 8.61 10.99 -15.06
CA ASP A 246 9.31 11.05 -13.77
C ASP A 246 10.69 10.36 -13.81
N GLY A 247 10.78 9.13 -14.30
CA GLY A 247 12.03 8.37 -14.45
C GLY A 247 12.72 7.93 -13.16
N ARG A 248 12.39 8.50 -12.00
CA ARG A 248 13.06 8.22 -10.71
C ARG A 248 12.89 6.77 -10.24
N PHE A 249 11.70 6.24 -10.36
CA PHE A 249 11.35 4.91 -9.83
C PHE A 249 11.38 3.83 -10.91
N LEU A 250 10.99 4.18 -12.16
CA LEU A 250 11.06 3.33 -13.33
C LEU A 250 11.69 4.11 -14.49
N ASN A 251 12.74 3.56 -15.06
CA ASN A 251 13.44 4.11 -16.24
C ASN A 251 13.67 3.00 -17.26
N GLN A 252 14.23 3.36 -18.42
CA GLN A 252 14.44 2.42 -19.52
C GLN A 252 15.41 1.29 -19.15
N GLU A 253 16.43 1.56 -18.35
CA GLU A 253 17.41 0.57 -17.90
C GLU A 253 16.76 -0.52 -17.01
N LYS A 254 15.82 -0.12 -16.14
CA LYS A 254 15.06 -1.05 -15.30
C LYS A 254 14.00 -1.82 -16.09
N LEU A 255 13.43 -1.24 -17.15
CA LEU A 255 12.42 -1.90 -17.96
C LEU A 255 13.05 -2.93 -18.92
N ALA A 256 14.16 -2.59 -19.57
CA ALA A 256 14.73 -3.36 -20.66
C ALA A 256 14.92 -4.87 -20.35
N PRO A 257 15.44 -5.28 -19.18
CA PRO A 257 15.60 -6.69 -18.85
C PRO A 257 14.28 -7.47 -18.74
N HIS A 258 13.16 -6.77 -18.49
CA HIS A 258 11.87 -7.41 -18.23
C HIS A 258 10.95 -7.48 -19.45
N ILE A 259 11.28 -6.87 -20.58
CA ILE A 259 10.38 -6.79 -21.75
C ILE A 259 9.92 -8.17 -22.21
N GLU A 260 10.83 -9.13 -22.37
CA GLU A 260 10.49 -10.49 -22.81
C GLU A 260 9.70 -11.26 -21.73
N GLN A 261 10.01 -11.03 -20.45
CA GLN A 261 9.24 -11.60 -19.35
C GLN A 261 7.80 -11.04 -19.33
N ILE A 262 7.64 -9.71 -19.53
CA ILE A 262 6.33 -9.06 -19.60
C ILE A 262 5.47 -9.67 -20.73
N LYS A 263 6.04 -9.90 -21.92
CA LYS A 263 5.33 -10.53 -23.04
C LYS A 263 4.87 -11.95 -22.68
N LYS A 264 5.78 -12.78 -22.14
CA LYS A 264 5.46 -14.15 -21.73
C LYS A 264 4.39 -14.20 -20.63
N LEU A 265 4.48 -13.32 -19.64
CA LEU A 265 3.46 -13.19 -18.60
C LEU A 265 2.11 -12.74 -19.16
N ASN A 266 2.12 -11.84 -20.15
CA ASN A 266 0.90 -11.43 -20.83
C ASN A 266 0.26 -12.58 -21.65
N ASP A 267 1.07 -13.46 -22.25
CA ASP A 267 0.55 -14.65 -22.93
C ASP A 267 -0.14 -15.63 -21.95
N ILE A 268 0.41 -15.78 -20.73
CA ILE A 268 -0.23 -16.56 -19.68
C ILE A 268 -1.55 -15.90 -19.27
N ALA A 269 -1.56 -14.58 -18.99
CA ALA A 269 -2.77 -13.85 -18.63
C ALA A 269 -3.86 -13.97 -19.71
N THR A 270 -3.48 -13.84 -21.00
CA THR A 270 -4.41 -13.97 -22.13
C THR A 270 -5.05 -15.36 -22.18
N LYS A 271 -4.28 -16.43 -21.95
CA LYS A 271 -4.82 -17.81 -21.87
C LYS A 271 -5.81 -17.99 -20.73
N ARG A 272 -5.65 -17.25 -19.65
CA ARG A 272 -6.58 -17.21 -18.51
C ARG A 272 -7.84 -16.36 -18.79
N GLY A 273 -7.89 -15.63 -19.91
CA GLY A 273 -8.96 -14.64 -20.19
C GLY A 273 -8.85 -13.38 -19.33
N GLU A 274 -7.67 -13.04 -18.84
CA GLU A 274 -7.39 -11.92 -17.94
C GLU A 274 -6.42 -10.93 -18.60
N THR A 275 -6.43 -9.67 -18.15
CA THR A 275 -5.32 -8.76 -18.45
C THR A 275 -4.10 -9.11 -17.60
N LEU A 276 -2.90 -8.71 -18.06
CA LEU A 276 -1.68 -8.90 -17.26
C LEU A 276 -1.79 -8.26 -15.88
N ALA A 277 -2.40 -7.08 -15.78
CA ALA A 277 -2.62 -6.40 -14.50
C ALA A 277 -3.54 -7.21 -13.56
N GLN A 278 -4.63 -7.75 -14.06
CA GLN A 278 -5.55 -8.60 -13.28
C GLN A 278 -4.85 -9.85 -12.77
N MET A 279 -4.12 -10.56 -13.66
CA MET A 279 -3.33 -11.74 -13.29
C MET A 279 -2.27 -11.39 -12.24
N ALA A 280 -1.54 -10.29 -12.41
CA ALA A 280 -0.49 -9.87 -11.48
C ALA A 280 -1.03 -9.51 -10.09
N LEU A 281 -2.16 -8.80 -10.00
CA LEU A 281 -2.82 -8.50 -8.73
C LEU A 281 -3.33 -9.78 -8.06
N LYS A 282 -3.95 -10.68 -8.83
CA LYS A 282 -4.43 -11.97 -8.36
C LYS A 282 -3.30 -12.85 -7.83
N TRP A 283 -2.13 -12.81 -8.49
CA TRP A 283 -0.94 -13.51 -8.06
C TRP A 283 -0.44 -13.02 -6.69
N VAL A 284 -0.49 -11.72 -6.41
CA VAL A 284 -0.09 -11.17 -5.10
C VAL A 284 -0.96 -11.70 -3.97
N VAL A 285 -2.25 -11.87 -4.20
CA VAL A 285 -3.24 -12.37 -3.21
C VAL A 285 -3.61 -13.84 -3.41
N LYS A 286 -2.73 -14.61 -4.04
CA LYS A 286 -2.96 -16.03 -4.37
C LYS A 286 -3.05 -16.97 -3.17
N ASP A 287 -2.52 -16.50 -2.05
CA ASP A 287 -2.52 -17.22 -0.77
C ASP A 287 -3.01 -16.31 0.37
N ASP A 288 -3.24 -16.87 1.54
CA ASP A 288 -3.77 -16.14 2.70
C ASP A 288 -2.72 -15.27 3.43
N ASP A 289 -1.47 -15.25 2.97
CA ASP A 289 -0.40 -14.45 3.60
C ASP A 289 -0.60 -12.95 3.37
N VAL A 290 -1.12 -12.56 2.20
CA VAL A 290 -1.34 -11.17 1.84
C VAL A 290 -2.78 -10.77 2.15
N THR A 291 -2.95 -9.93 3.14
CA THR A 291 -4.26 -9.43 3.59
C THR A 291 -4.90 -8.50 2.56
N SER A 292 -4.11 -7.61 1.95
CA SER A 292 -4.59 -6.60 1.01
C SER A 292 -3.50 -6.22 0.02
N VAL A 293 -3.89 -5.82 -1.17
CA VAL A 293 -3.01 -5.27 -2.19
C VAL A 293 -3.27 -3.77 -2.38
N LEU A 294 -2.18 -2.99 -2.32
CA LEU A 294 -2.24 -1.54 -2.42
C LEU A 294 -2.08 -1.10 -3.87
N VAL A 295 -3.13 -0.62 -4.49
CA VAL A 295 -3.11 -0.13 -5.86
C VAL A 295 -3.05 1.40 -5.90
N GLY A 296 -2.22 1.93 -6.78
CA GLY A 296 -2.26 3.34 -7.18
C GLY A 296 -3.03 3.47 -8.50
N ALA A 297 -3.78 4.54 -8.66
CA ALA A 297 -4.50 4.86 -9.89
C ALA A 297 -4.26 6.31 -10.31
N SER A 298 -4.36 6.58 -11.61
CA SER A 298 -4.34 7.94 -12.15
C SER A 298 -5.71 8.41 -12.65
N LYS A 299 -6.68 7.48 -12.69
CA LYS A 299 -8.07 7.74 -13.08
C LYS A 299 -9.00 6.68 -12.50
N PRO A 300 -10.30 6.98 -12.31
CA PRO A 300 -11.30 6.06 -11.73
C PRO A 300 -11.39 4.71 -12.44
N GLN A 301 -11.31 4.71 -13.78
CA GLN A 301 -11.39 3.48 -14.58
C GLN A 301 -10.35 2.43 -14.20
N GLN A 302 -9.13 2.84 -13.83
CA GLN A 302 -8.09 1.90 -13.38
C GLN A 302 -8.45 1.22 -12.06
N ILE A 303 -9.18 1.92 -11.17
CA ILE A 303 -9.67 1.33 -9.92
C ILE A 303 -10.66 0.20 -10.26
N LEU A 304 -11.62 0.46 -11.15
CA LEU A 304 -12.60 -0.54 -11.59
C LEU A 304 -11.94 -1.76 -12.24
N GLU A 305 -10.91 -1.54 -13.06
CA GLU A 305 -10.15 -2.62 -13.68
C GLU A 305 -9.37 -3.45 -12.65
N ASN A 306 -8.77 -2.80 -11.64
CA ASN A 306 -8.05 -3.48 -10.58
C ASN A 306 -8.97 -4.31 -9.67
N LEU A 307 -10.23 -3.89 -9.49
CA LEU A 307 -11.23 -4.64 -8.71
C LEU A 307 -11.60 -5.99 -9.33
N LYS A 308 -11.37 -6.18 -10.62
CA LYS A 308 -11.54 -7.49 -11.29
C LYS A 308 -10.59 -8.57 -10.79
N VAL A 309 -9.62 -8.23 -9.93
CA VAL A 309 -8.83 -9.23 -9.19
C VAL A 309 -9.68 -10.21 -8.40
N MET A 310 -10.89 -9.83 -8.02
CA MET A 310 -11.83 -10.67 -7.29
C MET A 310 -12.64 -11.61 -8.18
N GLU A 311 -12.58 -11.44 -9.50
CA GLU A 311 -13.34 -12.23 -10.49
C GLU A 311 -12.52 -13.46 -10.96
N GLY A 312 -13.21 -14.46 -11.49
CA GLY A 312 -12.60 -15.65 -12.10
C GLY A 312 -12.02 -16.63 -11.09
N THR A 313 -11.13 -17.51 -11.55
CA THR A 313 -10.55 -18.62 -10.78
C THR A 313 -9.19 -18.27 -10.20
N GLY A 314 -8.79 -18.99 -9.13
CA GLY A 314 -7.40 -19.00 -8.63
C GLY A 314 -6.41 -19.56 -9.65
N PHE A 315 -5.16 -19.70 -9.25
CA PHE A 315 -4.12 -20.32 -10.08
C PHE A 315 -4.08 -21.82 -9.89
N SER A 316 -3.84 -22.57 -10.98
CA SER A 316 -3.38 -23.94 -10.92
C SER A 316 -1.88 -23.99 -10.56
N GLU A 317 -1.40 -25.14 -10.08
CA GLU A 317 0.04 -25.33 -9.82
C GLU A 317 0.88 -25.18 -11.09
N GLU A 318 0.34 -25.58 -12.24
CA GLU A 318 1.00 -25.44 -13.55
C GLU A 318 1.16 -23.96 -13.93
N GLU A 319 0.11 -23.15 -13.77
CA GLU A 319 0.18 -21.72 -14.04
C GLU A 319 1.18 -20.99 -13.12
N LEU A 320 1.22 -21.33 -11.83
CA LEU A 320 2.21 -20.77 -10.90
C LEU A 320 3.63 -21.15 -11.33
N ARG A 321 3.86 -22.42 -11.70
CA ARG A 321 5.16 -22.87 -12.22
C ARG A 321 5.56 -22.15 -13.49
N MET A 322 4.63 -21.95 -14.44
CA MET A 322 4.92 -21.19 -15.67
C MET A 322 5.32 -19.75 -15.37
N ILE A 323 4.67 -19.10 -14.39
CA ILE A 323 5.03 -17.74 -13.95
C ILE A 323 6.44 -17.76 -13.34
N ASP A 324 6.74 -18.73 -12.49
CA ASP A 324 8.04 -18.90 -11.84
C ASP A 324 9.16 -19.11 -12.86
N GLU A 325 8.97 -19.97 -13.84
CA GLU A 325 9.91 -20.20 -14.94
C GLU A 325 10.20 -18.94 -15.78
N VAL A 326 9.16 -18.11 -16.02
CA VAL A 326 9.33 -16.83 -16.77
C VAL A 326 10.24 -15.87 -16.03
N VAL A 327 10.17 -15.81 -14.71
CA VAL A 327 10.96 -14.86 -13.90
C VAL A 327 12.24 -15.46 -13.31
N GLY A 328 12.47 -16.78 -13.50
CA GLY A 328 13.70 -17.46 -13.09
C GLY A 328 13.77 -17.76 -11.59
N VAL A 329 12.66 -18.13 -11.00
CA VAL A 329 12.53 -18.52 -9.58
C VAL A 329 12.16 -19.97 -9.48
#